data_9368e5853c5862122fb021c160a88d51
#
_entry.id   9368e5853c5862122fb021c160a88d51
#
_cell.length_a   1.000
_cell.length_b   1.000
_cell.length_c   1.000
_cell.angle_alpha   90.00
_cell.angle_beta   90.00
_cell.angle_gamma   90.00
#
_symmetry.space_group_name_H-M   'P 1'
#
loop_
_entity.id
_entity.type
_entity.pdbx_description
1 polymer ?
#
loop_
_entity_poly.entity_id
_entity_poly.type
_entity_poly.pdbx_seq_one_letter_code
_entity_poly.pdbx_strand_id
1 'polypeptide(L)'
;GLPADHEPILYGWKPGSRHRWYGGRKLTTMIDLDQERMPFKRRDDGKYEIRLGDTVMVIDGTATIEELVPSVINEPKPKRSELHPTMKPVALIERMLRNSARPGDIVLDLFGGSGSTLMAAERLGMCARLSELDPGYCDVIVARWEAYTGRKAVLEVSDGD
;
A
#
# COMPACT_ATOMS: atom_id res chain seq x y z
N GLY A 1 20.96 -11.95 7.10
CA GLY A 1 20.63 -10.87 6.18
C GLY A 1 19.24 -11.10 5.61
N LEU A 2 18.55 -10.03 5.21
CA LEU A 2 17.27 -10.16 4.50
C LEU A 2 17.52 -10.88 3.17
N PRO A 3 16.57 -11.71 2.69
CA PRO A 3 16.65 -12.28 1.34
C PRO A 3 16.81 -11.19 0.28
N ALA A 4 17.47 -11.50 -0.83
CA ALA A 4 17.81 -10.53 -1.89
C ALA A 4 16.61 -9.90 -2.62
N ASP A 5 15.40 -10.38 -2.34
CA ASP A 5 14.12 -9.95 -2.93
C ASP A 5 13.29 -9.02 -2.04
N HIS A 6 13.83 -8.57 -0.90
CA HIS A 6 13.16 -7.63 -0.02
C HIS A 6 13.64 -6.20 -0.27
N GLU A 7 12.68 -5.27 -0.43
CA GLU A 7 12.95 -3.84 -0.50
C GLU A 7 12.62 -3.20 0.85
N PRO A 8 13.58 -2.50 1.50
CA PRO A 8 13.29 -1.78 2.74
C PRO A 8 12.43 -0.55 2.46
N ILE A 9 11.47 -0.29 3.35
CA ILE A 9 10.66 0.92 3.32
C ILE A 9 11.00 1.73 4.57
N LEU A 10 11.43 2.96 4.37
CA LEU A 10 11.75 3.89 5.45
C LEU A 10 10.57 4.83 5.68
N TYR A 11 10.21 5.02 6.94
CA TYR A 11 9.22 5.98 7.36
C TYR A 11 9.86 7.03 8.26
N GLY A 12 9.60 8.30 7.98
CA GLY A 12 10.15 9.41 8.74
C GLY A 12 9.22 10.61 8.74
N TRP A 13 9.51 11.58 9.61
CA TRP A 13 8.79 12.84 9.67
C TRP A 13 9.74 13.97 10.06
N LYS A 14 9.34 15.20 9.72
CA LYS A 14 10.12 16.39 10.06
C LYS A 14 10.20 16.55 11.58
N PRO A 15 11.37 16.81 12.16
CA PRO A 15 11.50 17.13 13.57
C PRO A 15 10.56 18.27 13.99
N GLY A 16 9.88 18.12 15.14
CA GLY A 16 8.91 19.09 15.64
C GLY A 16 7.51 18.99 15.05
N SER A 17 7.28 18.21 13.99
CA SER A 17 5.94 17.96 13.48
C SER A 17 5.25 16.82 14.24
N ARG A 18 3.91 16.83 14.25
CA ARG A 18 3.15 15.70 14.78
C ARG A 18 3.36 14.47 13.90
N HIS A 19 3.72 13.36 14.52
CA HIS A 19 3.77 12.07 13.88
C HIS A 19 2.36 11.62 13.48
N ARG A 20 2.13 11.44 12.17
CA ARG A 20 0.87 10.93 11.63
C ARG A 20 1.07 9.47 11.22
N TRP A 21 0.77 8.56 12.12
CA TRP A 21 0.77 7.15 11.82
C TRP A 21 -0.59 6.56 12.18
N TYR A 22 -1.30 6.08 11.19
CA TYR A 22 -2.63 5.50 11.31
C TYR A 22 -2.60 3.97 11.25
N GLY A 23 -1.45 3.38 10.93
CA GLY A 23 -1.21 1.96 11.04
C GLY A 23 -1.09 1.49 12.49
N GLY A 24 -1.29 0.21 12.73
CA GLY A 24 -1.14 -0.38 14.06
C GLY A 24 0.28 -0.22 14.62
N ARG A 25 0.42 -0.10 15.93
CA ARG A 25 1.72 0.04 16.62
C ARG A 25 2.44 -1.27 16.89
N LYS A 26 1.75 -2.40 16.74
CA LYS A 26 2.30 -3.75 16.97
C LYS A 26 2.71 -4.36 15.64
N LEU A 27 3.81 -3.86 15.07
CA LEU A 27 4.44 -4.48 13.89
C LEU A 27 5.40 -5.56 14.38
N THR A 28 5.17 -6.80 13.98
CA THR A 28 6.12 -7.89 14.20
C THR A 28 7.17 -7.88 13.08
N THR A 29 8.44 -8.00 13.46
CA THR A 29 9.56 -8.14 12.55
C THR A 29 9.58 -9.55 11.96
N MET A 30 9.06 -9.71 10.76
CA MET A 30 8.99 -10.94 9.97
C MET A 30 7.95 -11.97 10.44
N ILE A 31 6.86 -12.05 9.68
CA ILE A 31 6.01 -13.23 9.65
C ILE A 31 6.09 -13.74 8.21
N ASP A 32 6.51 -14.99 8.06
CA ASP A 32 6.45 -15.72 6.81
C ASP A 32 4.97 -15.93 6.46
N LEU A 33 4.48 -15.25 5.43
CA LEU A 33 3.06 -15.27 5.04
C LEU A 33 2.69 -16.42 4.11
N ASP A 34 3.59 -17.37 3.88
CA ASP A 34 3.24 -18.65 3.28
C ASP A 34 2.38 -19.54 4.22
N GLN A 35 2.19 -19.10 5.46
CA GLN A 35 1.18 -19.72 6.32
C GLN A 35 -0.21 -19.21 5.91
N GLU A 36 -1.02 -20.11 5.41
CA GLU A 36 -2.46 -19.92 5.24
C GLU A 36 -3.00 -19.16 6.46
N ARG A 37 -3.68 -18.03 6.22
CA ARG A 37 -4.38 -17.32 7.30
C ARG A 37 -5.19 -18.34 8.06
N MET A 38 -4.83 -18.60 9.31
CA MET A 38 -5.61 -19.54 10.12
C MET A 38 -7.05 -19.02 10.23
N PRO A 39 -8.02 -19.68 9.59
CA PRO A 39 -9.39 -19.24 9.67
C PRO A 39 -9.86 -19.42 11.11
N PHE A 40 -10.13 -18.34 11.80
CA PHE A 40 -10.83 -18.41 13.07
C PHE A 40 -12.24 -17.87 12.92
N LYS A 41 -13.16 -18.45 13.65
CA LYS A 41 -14.56 -18.10 13.63
C LYS A 41 -15.06 -17.94 15.06
N ARG A 42 -15.80 -16.84 15.32
CA ARG A 42 -16.57 -16.74 16.56
C ARG A 42 -17.80 -17.62 16.44
N ARG A 43 -18.00 -18.48 17.42
CA ARG A 43 -19.17 -19.36 17.55
C ARG A 43 -20.32 -18.63 18.24
N ASP A 44 -21.53 -19.15 18.08
CA ASP A 44 -22.73 -18.58 18.70
C ASP A 44 -22.70 -18.70 20.24
N ASP A 45 -21.93 -19.67 20.77
CA ASP A 45 -21.69 -19.86 22.21
C ASP A 45 -20.64 -18.89 22.80
N GLY A 46 -20.14 -17.94 21.97
CA GLY A 46 -19.16 -16.92 22.38
C GLY A 46 -17.70 -17.38 22.35
N LYS A 47 -17.45 -18.66 22.08
CA LYS A 47 -16.08 -19.23 21.96
C LYS A 47 -15.50 -18.94 20.58
N TYR A 48 -14.18 -19.14 20.44
CA TYR A 48 -13.48 -19.03 19.16
C TYR A 48 -13.04 -20.40 18.67
N GLU A 49 -13.22 -20.65 17.39
CA GLU A 49 -12.85 -21.87 16.69
C GLU A 49 -11.73 -21.55 15.70
N ILE A 50 -10.63 -22.32 15.76
CA ILE A 50 -9.51 -22.26 14.83
C ILE A 50 -9.42 -23.63 14.15
N ARG A 51 -9.40 -23.65 12.81
CA ARG A 51 -9.23 -24.87 12.02
C ARG A 51 -7.81 -24.97 11.49
N LEU A 52 -7.16 -26.10 11.78
CA LEU A 52 -5.83 -26.45 11.32
C LEU A 52 -5.93 -27.81 10.60
N GLY A 53 -6.16 -27.78 9.31
CA GLY A 53 -6.48 -29.02 8.56
C GLY A 53 -7.73 -29.68 9.12
N ASP A 54 -7.60 -30.94 9.52
CA ASP A 54 -8.69 -31.73 10.11
C ASP A 54 -8.89 -31.51 11.63
N THR A 55 -8.00 -30.74 12.25
CA THR A 55 -8.06 -30.43 13.68
C THR A 55 -8.83 -29.15 13.93
N VAL A 56 -9.79 -29.20 14.85
CA VAL A 56 -10.53 -28.04 15.33
C VAL A 56 -10.11 -27.75 16.77
N MET A 57 -9.53 -26.55 16.97
CA MET A 57 -9.23 -26.03 18.31
C MET A 57 -10.34 -25.08 18.74
N VAL A 58 -10.83 -25.23 19.96
CA VAL A 58 -11.82 -24.33 20.55
C VAL A 58 -11.18 -23.61 21.72
N ILE A 59 -11.18 -22.28 21.67
CA ILE A 59 -10.69 -21.42 22.75
C ILE A 59 -11.91 -21.01 23.60
N ASP A 60 -11.92 -21.45 24.85
CA ASP A 60 -12.92 -21.09 25.85
C ASP A 60 -12.32 -20.06 26.80
N GLY A 61 -12.90 -18.88 26.85
CA GLY A 61 -12.45 -17.78 27.71
C GLY A 61 -12.55 -16.42 27.03
N THR A 62 -12.19 -15.37 27.78
CA THR A 62 -12.03 -14.01 27.25
C THR A 62 -10.72 -13.95 26.47
N ALA A 63 -10.80 -14.14 25.14
CA ALA A 63 -9.65 -13.91 24.26
C ALA A 63 -9.73 -12.50 23.69
N THR A 64 -8.66 -11.72 23.85
CA THR A 64 -8.49 -10.48 23.08
C THR A 64 -7.83 -10.88 21.77
N ILE A 65 -8.55 -10.73 20.66
CA ILE A 65 -7.99 -10.95 19.33
C ILE A 65 -7.40 -9.63 18.87
N GLU A 66 -6.07 -9.57 18.79
CA GLU A 66 -5.37 -8.44 18.22
C GLU A 66 -4.96 -8.80 16.79
N GLU A 67 -5.37 -7.99 15.82
CA GLU A 67 -4.86 -8.09 14.46
C GLU A 67 -3.40 -7.64 14.46
N LEU A 68 -2.47 -8.57 14.26
CA LEU A 68 -1.05 -8.27 14.06
C LEU A 68 -0.87 -7.88 12.61
N VAL A 69 -0.57 -6.59 12.37
CA VAL A 69 -0.19 -6.12 11.05
C VAL A 69 1.26 -6.53 10.79
N PRO A 70 1.53 -7.42 9.83
CA PRO A 70 2.90 -7.87 9.56
C PRO A 70 3.76 -6.70 9.05
N SER A 71 5.03 -6.67 9.46
CA SER A 71 6.01 -5.70 8.97
C SER A 71 6.48 -5.99 7.54
N VAL A 72 6.29 -7.22 7.09
CA VAL A 72 6.54 -7.63 5.70
C VAL A 72 5.24 -7.58 4.92
N ILE A 73 5.25 -6.87 3.80
CA ILE A 73 4.11 -6.78 2.88
C ILE A 73 4.43 -7.67 1.70
N ASN A 74 3.63 -8.71 1.52
CA ASN A 74 3.72 -9.58 0.36
C ASN A 74 2.66 -9.14 -0.67
N GLU A 75 3.13 -8.47 -1.73
CA GLU A 75 2.27 -8.06 -2.85
C GLU A 75 2.84 -8.66 -4.14
N PRO A 76 2.03 -9.39 -4.90
CA PRO A 76 2.50 -9.98 -6.15
C PRO A 76 2.98 -8.88 -7.10
N LYS A 77 4.20 -9.07 -7.63
CA LYS A 77 4.70 -8.17 -8.68
C LYS A 77 3.72 -8.16 -9.86
N PRO A 78 3.42 -6.98 -10.42
CA PRO A 78 2.70 -6.92 -11.68
C PRO A 78 3.42 -7.78 -12.73
N LYS A 79 2.66 -8.54 -13.52
CA LYS A 79 3.23 -9.23 -14.68
C LYS A 79 4.01 -8.20 -15.49
N ARG A 80 5.18 -8.60 -16.02
CA ARG A 80 6.10 -7.74 -16.77
C ARG A 80 5.29 -6.85 -17.73
N SER A 81 5.28 -5.56 -17.45
CA SER A 81 4.57 -4.58 -18.25
C SER A 81 5.55 -4.01 -19.27
N GLU A 82 5.13 -3.87 -20.50
CA GLU A 82 5.89 -3.14 -21.53
C GLU A 82 6.00 -1.64 -21.18
N LEU A 83 5.17 -1.18 -20.23
CA LEU A 83 5.10 0.23 -19.83
C LEU A 83 6.25 0.67 -18.92
N HIS A 84 6.78 -0.22 -18.07
CA HIS A 84 7.90 0.11 -17.17
C HIS A 84 8.53 -1.17 -16.60
N PRO A 85 9.88 -1.33 -16.65
CA PRO A 85 10.56 -2.55 -16.20
C PRO A 85 10.48 -2.79 -14.69
N THR A 86 10.27 -1.76 -13.87
CA THR A 86 10.25 -1.82 -12.40
C THR A 86 8.99 -1.23 -11.78
N MET A 87 7.83 -1.49 -12.40
CA MET A 87 6.56 -0.98 -11.89
C MET A 87 6.22 -1.58 -10.51
N LYS A 88 5.98 -0.72 -9.53
CA LYS A 88 5.53 -1.14 -8.21
C LYS A 88 4.02 -1.43 -8.21
N PRO A 89 3.56 -2.44 -7.45
CA PRO A 89 2.13 -2.70 -7.30
C PRO A 89 1.42 -1.48 -6.70
N VAL A 90 0.31 -1.06 -7.31
CA VAL A 90 -0.50 0.05 -6.79
C VAL A 90 -1.01 -0.26 -5.38
N ALA A 91 -1.41 -1.51 -5.11
CA ALA A 91 -1.88 -1.97 -3.79
C ALA A 91 -0.83 -1.78 -2.69
N LEU A 92 0.46 -1.99 -3.00
CA LEU A 92 1.55 -1.71 -2.08
C LEU A 92 1.59 -0.23 -1.69
N ILE A 93 1.51 0.66 -2.66
CA ILE A 93 1.53 2.10 -2.42
C ILE A 93 0.28 2.54 -1.64
N GLU A 94 -0.90 2.04 -2.00
CA GLU A 94 -2.14 2.31 -1.26
C GLU A 94 -2.01 1.95 0.22
N ARG A 95 -1.43 0.78 0.51
CA ARG A 95 -1.22 0.33 1.89
C ARG A 95 -0.30 1.29 2.65
N MET A 96 0.78 1.77 2.02
CA MET A 96 1.68 2.73 2.63
C MET A 96 1.00 4.07 2.88
N LEU A 97 0.25 4.59 1.90
CA LEU A 97 -0.45 5.86 2.02
C LEU A 97 -1.51 5.84 3.13
N ARG A 98 -2.28 4.74 3.28
CA ARG A 98 -3.29 4.59 4.35
C ARG A 98 -2.70 4.69 5.76
N ASN A 99 -1.42 4.36 5.93
CA ASN A 99 -0.76 4.44 7.24
C ASN A 99 -0.50 5.88 7.69
N SER A 100 -0.35 6.84 6.77
CA SER A 100 0.15 8.19 7.09
C SER A 100 -0.65 9.33 6.46
N ALA A 101 -1.61 9.04 5.58
CA ALA A 101 -2.42 10.03 4.89
C ALA A 101 -3.92 9.69 4.93
N ARG A 102 -4.74 10.71 4.66
CA ARG A 102 -6.21 10.61 4.61
C ARG A 102 -6.72 11.17 3.29
N PRO A 103 -7.96 10.84 2.89
CA PRO A 103 -8.59 11.49 1.74
C PRO A 103 -8.47 13.02 1.83
N GLY A 104 -8.10 13.66 0.71
CA GLY A 104 -7.84 15.10 0.63
C GLY A 104 -6.40 15.53 0.96
N ASP A 105 -5.58 14.68 1.59
CA ASP A 105 -4.17 14.99 1.83
C ASP A 105 -3.37 15.01 0.52
N ILE A 106 -2.26 15.77 0.53
CA ILE A 106 -1.35 15.87 -0.62
C ILE A 106 -0.26 14.80 -0.50
N VAL A 107 -0.06 14.05 -1.57
CA VAL A 107 1.01 13.07 -1.75
C VAL A 107 2.02 13.62 -2.76
N LEU A 108 3.28 13.74 -2.34
CA LEU A 108 4.37 14.16 -3.21
C LEU A 108 5.24 12.97 -3.57
N ASP A 109 5.48 12.78 -4.87
CA ASP A 109 6.41 11.79 -5.41
C ASP A 109 7.32 12.46 -6.45
N LEU A 110 8.61 12.50 -6.14
CA LEU A 110 9.62 13.16 -6.99
C LEU A 110 10.12 12.27 -8.14
N PHE A 111 9.69 11.01 -8.17
CA PHE A 111 10.12 9.99 -9.14
C PHE A 111 8.90 9.20 -9.62
N GLY A 112 8.02 9.85 -10.36
CA GLY A 112 6.71 9.34 -10.74
C GLY A 112 6.72 8.00 -11.48
N GLY A 113 7.75 7.76 -12.29
CA GLY A 113 7.93 6.52 -13.04
C GLY A 113 6.70 6.18 -13.89
N SER A 114 6.11 5.03 -13.63
CA SER A 114 4.87 4.62 -14.32
C SER A 114 3.58 5.18 -13.70
N GLY A 115 3.66 6.04 -12.68
CA GLY A 115 2.51 6.67 -12.04
C GLY A 115 1.77 5.81 -11.02
N SER A 116 2.41 4.80 -10.44
CA SER A 116 1.75 3.95 -9.43
C SER A 116 1.27 4.74 -8.22
N THR A 117 2.03 5.78 -7.82
CA THR A 117 1.65 6.69 -6.72
C THR A 117 0.42 7.52 -7.08
N LEU A 118 0.33 8.04 -8.32
CA LEU A 118 -0.86 8.76 -8.78
C LEU A 118 -2.11 7.87 -8.72
N MET A 119 -1.98 6.64 -9.23
CA MET A 119 -3.10 5.68 -9.22
C MET A 119 -3.55 5.33 -7.81
N ALA A 120 -2.61 5.14 -6.88
CA ALA A 120 -2.91 4.85 -5.48
C ALA A 120 -3.60 6.06 -4.80
N ALA A 121 -3.09 7.26 -5.02
CA ALA A 121 -3.66 8.49 -4.48
C ALA A 121 -5.09 8.74 -5.01
N GLU A 122 -5.32 8.59 -6.31
CA GLU A 122 -6.65 8.70 -6.92
C GLU A 122 -7.65 7.74 -6.28
N ARG A 123 -7.28 6.47 -6.10
CA ARG A 123 -8.14 5.46 -5.46
C ARG A 123 -8.47 5.79 -3.99
N LEU A 124 -7.56 6.49 -3.32
CA LEU A 124 -7.72 6.86 -1.91
C LEU A 124 -8.34 8.24 -1.72
N GLY A 125 -8.69 8.94 -2.81
CA GLY A 125 -9.24 10.30 -2.75
C GLY A 125 -8.24 11.33 -2.24
N MET A 126 -6.94 11.14 -2.52
CA MET A 126 -5.85 12.04 -2.16
C MET A 126 -5.40 12.86 -3.37
N CYS A 127 -4.69 13.96 -3.13
CA CYS A 127 -4.16 14.83 -4.18
C CYS A 127 -2.69 14.49 -4.45
N ALA A 128 -2.39 13.86 -5.58
CA ALA A 128 -0.99 13.59 -5.94
C ALA A 128 -0.32 14.79 -6.61
N ARG A 129 0.97 14.94 -6.31
CA ARG A 129 1.90 15.84 -6.99
C ARG A 129 3.12 15.01 -7.38
N LEU A 130 3.35 14.85 -8.67
CA LEU A 130 4.43 14.02 -9.18
C LEU A 130 5.42 14.86 -9.97
N SER A 131 6.68 14.47 -9.90
CA SER A 131 7.74 14.91 -10.80
C SER A 131 8.30 13.69 -11.52
N GLU A 132 8.54 13.79 -12.81
CA GLU A 132 9.16 12.77 -13.63
C GLU A 132 10.09 13.43 -14.65
N LEU A 133 11.28 12.87 -14.77
CA LEU A 133 12.32 13.44 -15.65
C LEU A 133 12.12 13.03 -17.11
N ASP A 134 11.66 11.81 -17.34
CA ASP A 134 11.46 11.26 -18.68
C ASP A 134 10.08 11.65 -19.21
N PRO A 135 9.99 12.45 -20.29
CA PRO A 135 8.72 12.85 -20.87
C PRO A 135 7.89 11.68 -21.37
N GLY A 136 8.52 10.58 -21.82
CA GLY A 136 7.79 9.38 -22.23
C GLY A 136 7.06 8.72 -21.05
N TYR A 137 7.64 8.75 -19.85
CA TYR A 137 6.94 8.30 -18.65
C TYR A 137 5.85 9.29 -18.20
N CYS A 138 6.02 10.59 -18.44
CA CYS A 138 4.93 11.54 -18.21
C CYS A 138 3.70 11.18 -19.06
N ASP A 139 3.89 10.84 -20.32
CA ASP A 139 2.80 10.39 -21.21
C ASP A 139 2.15 9.11 -20.70
N VAL A 140 2.96 8.15 -20.21
CA VAL A 140 2.44 6.91 -19.61
C VAL A 140 1.59 7.20 -18.37
N ILE A 141 2.05 8.10 -17.49
CA ILE A 141 1.31 8.50 -16.28
C ILE A 141 -0.05 9.08 -16.66
N VAL A 142 -0.07 10.01 -17.60
CA VAL A 142 -1.29 10.68 -18.07
C VAL A 142 -2.24 9.66 -18.70
N ALA A 143 -1.76 8.84 -19.63
CA ALA A 143 -2.58 7.84 -20.31
C ALA A 143 -3.20 6.83 -19.31
N ARG A 144 -2.44 6.37 -18.33
CA ARG A 144 -2.95 5.46 -17.30
C ARG A 144 -4.03 6.11 -16.45
N TRP A 145 -3.82 7.36 -16.03
CA TRP A 145 -4.80 8.07 -15.22
C TRP A 145 -6.08 8.36 -15.99
N GLU A 146 -5.98 8.80 -17.25
CA GLU A 146 -7.14 9.00 -18.12
C GLU A 146 -7.93 7.71 -18.34
N ALA A 147 -7.23 6.61 -18.63
CA ALA A 147 -7.88 5.30 -18.84
C ALA A 147 -8.61 4.81 -17.57
N TYR A 148 -8.04 5.10 -16.40
CA TYR A 148 -8.64 4.67 -15.15
C TYR A 148 -9.83 5.54 -14.72
N THR A 149 -9.71 6.86 -14.88
CA THR A 149 -10.73 7.81 -14.36
C THR A 149 -11.81 8.14 -15.38
N GLY A 150 -11.55 7.92 -16.66
CA GLY A 150 -12.39 8.40 -17.76
C GLY A 150 -12.34 9.92 -17.97
N ARG A 151 -11.52 10.64 -17.19
CA ARG A 151 -11.31 12.09 -17.31
C ARG A 151 -10.18 12.40 -18.28
N LYS A 152 -10.11 13.63 -18.74
CA LYS A 152 -9.01 14.12 -19.59
C LYS A 152 -8.06 15.00 -18.77
N ALA A 153 -6.77 14.76 -18.93
CA ALA A 153 -5.74 15.64 -18.39
C ALA A 153 -5.67 16.95 -19.21
N VAL A 154 -5.36 18.03 -18.54
CA VAL A 154 -5.19 19.35 -19.16
C VAL A 154 -3.73 19.75 -19.00
N LEU A 155 -3.11 20.12 -20.12
CA LEU A 155 -1.77 20.70 -20.11
C LEU A 155 -1.87 22.17 -19.69
N GLU A 156 -1.32 22.52 -18.55
CA GLU A 156 -1.13 23.92 -18.14
C GLU A 156 0.27 24.34 -18.64
N VAL A 157 0.29 25.23 -19.59
CA VAL A 157 1.54 25.89 -20.03
C VAL A 157 1.72 27.10 -19.12
N SER A 158 2.74 27.09 -18.27
CA SER A 158 3.14 28.34 -17.60
C SER A 158 3.70 29.27 -18.67
N ASP A 159 3.01 30.38 -18.91
CA ASP A 159 3.63 31.49 -19.63
C ASP A 159 4.87 31.88 -18.83
N GLY A 160 6.03 31.45 -19.32
CA GLY A 160 7.29 31.76 -18.67
C GLY A 160 7.55 33.27 -18.76
N ASP A 161 7.76 33.88 -17.60
CA ASP A 161 8.41 35.17 -17.48
C ASP A 161 9.90 35.04 -17.82
#